data_fcbcfe578e59b8fbfb11bac08a88fbc4
#
_entry.id   fcbcfe578e59b8fbfb11bac08a88fbc4
#
_cell.length_a   1.000
_cell.length_b   1.000
_cell.length_c   1.000
_cell.angle_alpha   90.00
_cell.angle_beta   90.00
_cell.angle_gamma   90.00
#
_symmetry.space_group_name_H-M   'P 1'
#
loop_
_entity.id
_entity.type
_entity.pdbx_description
1 polymer ?
#
loop_
_entity_poly.entity_id
_entity_poly.type
_entity_poly.pdbx_seq_one_letter_code
_entity_poly.pdbx_strand_id
1 'polypeptide(L)'
;EVDVADSTKIGVFFGAGTTENKAGSFKVESNDIHVGLYGLTNVEDIASIHYGFIYTHQSADANRTLTVKDLAGYNKWSGDADVTQIFAEAAFKGFNTAAYSVEPYFGLAWIHAESDGYSESVGGMTFTTNPEDQDLQVSSLGIRAGVPFSFGAAKVTLKGDLAWNHFFGDTEAEARMNLAGSGTALIKGGELSDMATVGLGVEAQLSKTATFGLSYTGAYDGDVTMHGLRANLRFAF
;
A
#
# COMPACT_ATOMS: atom_id res chain seq x y z
N GLU A 1 7.81 18.61 8.19
CA GLU A 1 6.94 19.36 7.28
C GLU A 1 7.27 20.84 7.38
N VAL A 2 7.42 21.53 6.25
CA VAL A 2 7.73 22.97 6.19
C VAL A 2 6.83 23.66 5.17
N ASP A 3 6.45 24.90 5.48
CA ASP A 3 5.76 25.77 4.54
C ASP A 3 6.79 26.37 3.57
N VAL A 4 6.68 26.06 2.27
CA VAL A 4 7.56 26.59 1.22
C VAL A 4 6.91 27.76 0.48
N ALA A 5 5.57 27.88 0.60
CA ALA A 5 4.77 29.00 0.17
C ALA A 5 3.47 29.04 0.99
N ASP A 6 2.72 30.13 0.92
CA ASP A 6 1.45 30.31 1.67
C ASP A 6 0.44 29.19 1.41
N SER A 7 0.46 28.61 0.21
CA SER A 7 -0.43 27.52 -0.22
C SER A 7 0.22 26.15 -0.27
N THR A 8 1.54 26.02 -0.03
CA THR A 8 2.27 24.79 -0.29
C THR A 8 3.11 24.37 0.90
N LYS A 9 2.92 23.13 1.31
CA LYS A 9 3.73 22.42 2.32
C LYS A 9 4.46 21.26 1.68
N ILE A 10 5.69 21.03 2.11
CA ILE A 10 6.44 19.82 1.77
C ILE A 10 6.90 19.13 3.05
N GLY A 11 7.08 17.84 2.98
CA GLY A 11 7.55 17.04 4.10
C GLY A 11 8.34 15.84 3.66
N VAL A 12 9.09 15.30 4.60
CA VAL A 12 9.77 14.01 4.48
C VAL A 12 9.19 13.08 5.53
N PHE A 13 9.20 11.79 5.24
CA PHE A 13 8.91 10.79 6.24
C PHE A 13 9.90 9.64 6.16
N PHE A 14 10.04 8.97 7.27
CA PHE A 14 10.77 7.73 7.44
C PHE A 14 9.87 6.77 8.21
N GLY A 15 9.85 5.49 7.82
CA GLY A 15 9.09 4.45 8.48
C GLY A 15 9.84 3.13 8.47
N ALA A 16 9.50 2.26 9.41
CA ALA A 16 9.95 0.87 9.43
C ALA A 16 8.78 0.00 9.88
N GLY A 17 8.71 -1.20 9.36
CA GLY A 17 7.65 -2.16 9.65
C GLY A 17 8.11 -3.60 9.56
N THR A 18 7.23 -4.50 9.98
CA THR A 18 7.38 -5.94 9.76
C THR A 18 6.07 -6.49 9.23
N THR A 19 6.17 -7.41 8.28
CA THR A 19 5.00 -8.05 7.67
C THR A 19 5.16 -9.57 7.74
N GLU A 20 4.10 -10.29 8.06
CA GLU A 20 4.05 -11.73 7.99
C GLU A 20 2.90 -12.14 7.06
N ASN A 21 3.22 -12.93 6.04
CA ASN A 21 2.26 -13.52 5.11
C ASN A 21 2.30 -15.05 5.20
N LYS A 22 1.13 -15.68 5.24
CA LYS A 22 0.98 -17.13 5.28
C LYS A 22 -0.05 -17.58 4.25
N ALA A 23 0.32 -18.57 3.43
CA ALA A 23 -0.56 -19.20 2.45
C ALA A 23 -0.27 -20.71 2.41
N GLY A 24 -1.09 -21.51 3.08
CA GLY A 24 -0.87 -22.95 3.20
C GLY A 24 0.46 -23.26 3.90
N SER A 25 1.36 -23.94 3.20
CA SER A 25 2.71 -24.29 3.69
C SER A 25 3.78 -23.23 3.39
N PHE A 26 3.39 -22.11 2.79
CA PHE A 26 4.26 -20.99 2.47
C PHE A 26 4.14 -19.89 3.53
N LYS A 27 5.26 -19.42 4.04
CA LYS A 27 5.37 -18.32 4.98
C LYS A 27 6.46 -17.37 4.53
N VAL A 28 6.16 -16.08 4.55
CA VAL A 28 7.13 -14.98 4.35
C VAL A 28 7.05 -14.03 5.55
N GLU A 29 8.18 -13.71 6.10
CA GLU A 29 8.37 -12.65 7.08
C GLU A 29 9.29 -11.59 6.48
N SER A 30 8.89 -10.33 6.51
CA SER A 30 9.70 -9.24 5.99
C SER A 30 9.89 -8.12 6.99
N ASN A 31 11.02 -7.41 6.85
CA ASN A 31 11.32 -6.16 7.51
C ASN A 31 11.40 -5.08 6.44
N ASP A 32 10.66 -4.01 6.63
CA ASP A 32 10.47 -2.96 5.65
C ASP A 32 11.02 -1.65 6.18
N ILE A 33 11.72 -0.90 5.32
CA ILE A 33 12.15 0.48 5.56
C ILE A 33 11.54 1.34 4.47
N HIS A 34 10.89 2.43 4.88
CA HIS A 34 10.25 3.37 3.98
C HIS A 34 10.86 4.75 4.13
N VAL A 35 11.15 5.40 3.04
CA VAL A 35 11.53 6.82 2.99
C VAL A 35 10.71 7.50 1.91
N GLY A 36 10.29 8.73 2.17
CA GLY A 36 9.52 9.45 1.17
C GLY A 36 9.52 10.94 1.34
N LEU A 37 9.12 11.58 0.25
CA LEU A 37 8.87 13.00 0.13
C LEU A 37 7.40 13.19 -0.21
N TYR A 38 6.77 14.19 0.36
CA TYR A 38 5.39 14.53 0.00
C TYR A 38 5.17 16.03 -0.03
N GLY A 39 4.19 16.44 -0.78
CA GLY A 39 3.74 17.82 -0.84
C GLY A 39 2.22 17.92 -0.81
N LEU A 40 1.76 19.05 -0.30
CA LEU A 40 0.37 19.47 -0.31
C LEU A 40 0.33 20.90 -0.82
N THR A 41 -0.39 21.13 -1.92
CA THR A 41 -0.65 22.47 -2.44
C THR A 41 -2.15 22.74 -2.41
N ASN A 42 -2.56 23.81 -1.74
CA ASN A 42 -3.92 24.28 -1.77
C ASN A 42 -4.11 25.26 -2.94
N VAL A 43 -5.06 24.96 -3.80
CA VAL A 43 -5.47 25.84 -4.92
C VAL A 43 -6.70 26.60 -4.45
N GLU A 44 -6.45 27.72 -3.79
CA GLU A 44 -7.49 28.54 -3.15
C GLU A 44 -8.45 27.68 -2.29
N ASP A 45 -9.74 27.97 -2.32
CA ASP A 45 -10.78 27.18 -1.66
C ASP A 45 -11.38 26.09 -2.59
N ILE A 46 -10.76 25.85 -3.74
CA ILE A 46 -11.30 24.97 -4.79
C ILE A 46 -10.82 23.54 -4.60
N ALA A 47 -9.51 23.33 -4.42
CA ALA A 47 -8.92 22.01 -4.36
C ALA A 47 -7.67 21.95 -3.49
N SER A 48 -7.29 20.74 -3.09
CA SER A 48 -5.96 20.43 -2.57
C SER A 48 -5.31 19.38 -3.48
N ILE A 49 -4.03 19.59 -3.79
CA ILE A 49 -3.22 18.65 -4.57
C ILE A 49 -2.20 18.02 -3.63
N HIS A 50 -2.29 16.70 -3.48
CA HIS A 50 -1.35 15.88 -2.74
C HIS A 50 -0.45 15.17 -3.74
N TYR A 51 0.85 15.14 -3.50
CA TYR A 51 1.79 14.46 -4.38
C TYR A 51 2.98 13.96 -3.58
N GLY A 52 3.66 12.95 -4.10
CA GLY A 52 4.81 12.41 -3.40
C GLY A 52 5.55 11.33 -4.13
N PHE A 53 6.65 10.96 -3.51
CA PHE A 53 7.55 9.88 -3.87
C PHE A 53 7.80 9.03 -2.63
N ILE A 54 7.75 7.71 -2.79
CA ILE A 54 8.03 6.73 -1.73
C ILE A 54 9.00 5.71 -2.27
N TYR A 55 10.04 5.40 -1.52
CA TYR A 55 10.89 4.25 -1.72
C TYR A 55 10.78 3.33 -0.52
N THR A 56 10.59 2.06 -0.79
CA THR A 56 10.52 0.99 0.21
C THR A 56 11.56 -0.06 -0.12
N HIS A 57 12.43 -0.35 0.84
CA HIS A 57 13.29 -1.52 0.81
C HIS A 57 12.74 -2.56 1.78
N GLN A 58 12.62 -3.80 1.29
CA GLN A 58 12.07 -4.93 2.03
C GLN A 58 13.08 -6.08 2.02
N SER A 59 13.47 -6.54 3.21
CA SER A 59 14.24 -7.77 3.36
C SER A 59 13.34 -8.88 3.88
N ALA A 60 13.24 -9.97 3.15
CA ALA A 60 12.31 -11.06 3.39
C ALA A 60 13.00 -12.39 3.65
N ASP A 61 12.49 -13.11 4.65
CA ASP A 61 12.79 -14.52 4.89
C ASP A 61 11.56 -15.35 4.56
N ALA A 62 11.72 -16.32 3.68
CA ALA A 62 10.64 -17.18 3.24
C ALA A 62 10.92 -18.65 3.53
N ASN A 63 9.87 -19.40 3.81
CA ASN A 63 9.96 -20.85 3.91
C ASN A 63 8.71 -21.51 3.33
N ARG A 64 8.93 -22.71 2.74
CA ARG A 64 7.85 -23.51 2.15
C ARG A 64 8.14 -24.99 2.22
N THR A 65 7.12 -25.79 2.50
CA THR A 65 7.14 -27.22 2.22
C THR A 65 6.59 -27.46 0.81
N LEU A 66 7.45 -27.89 -0.10
CA LEU A 66 7.07 -28.28 -1.45
C LEU A 66 6.90 -29.79 -1.51
N THR A 67 5.77 -30.28 -2.07
CA THR A 67 5.51 -31.70 -2.25
C THR A 67 5.17 -31.97 -3.71
N VAL A 68 5.94 -32.88 -4.33
CA VAL A 68 5.72 -33.35 -5.70
C VAL A 68 5.56 -34.86 -5.66
N LYS A 69 4.33 -35.35 -5.86
CA LYS A 69 3.94 -36.78 -5.64
C LYS A 69 4.31 -37.20 -4.21
N ASP A 70 5.21 -38.19 -4.10
CA ASP A 70 5.68 -38.76 -2.83
C ASP A 70 6.95 -38.08 -2.28
N LEU A 71 7.47 -37.08 -2.99
CA LEU A 71 8.68 -36.38 -2.62
C LEU A 71 8.29 -35.04 -1.91
N ALA A 72 8.84 -34.81 -0.74
CA ALA A 72 8.71 -33.56 -0.02
C ALA A 72 10.08 -32.90 0.20
N GLY A 73 10.12 -31.58 0.13
CA GLY A 73 11.28 -30.76 0.45
C GLY A 73 10.87 -29.55 1.29
N TYR A 74 11.60 -29.30 2.35
CA TYR A 74 11.46 -28.07 3.13
C TYR A 74 12.53 -27.09 2.66
N ASN A 75 12.10 -25.92 2.25
CA ASN A 75 12.96 -24.89 1.66
C ASN A 75 12.93 -23.63 2.50
N LYS A 76 14.07 -22.99 2.62
CA LYS A 76 14.22 -21.64 3.16
C LYS A 76 15.05 -20.81 2.19
N TRP A 77 14.66 -19.58 1.99
CA TRP A 77 15.45 -18.59 1.28
C TRP A 77 15.21 -17.19 1.86
N SER A 78 16.13 -16.31 1.60
CA SER A 78 15.99 -14.88 1.86
C SER A 78 16.24 -14.12 0.56
N GLY A 79 15.65 -12.94 0.45
CA GLY A 79 15.82 -12.05 -0.70
C GLY A 79 15.32 -10.67 -0.35
N ASP A 80 15.73 -9.72 -1.16
CA ASP A 80 15.32 -8.34 -1.03
C ASP A 80 14.31 -7.97 -2.12
N ALA A 81 13.49 -6.97 -1.83
CA ALA A 81 12.59 -6.34 -2.78
C ALA A 81 12.61 -4.84 -2.60
N ASP A 82 12.57 -4.12 -3.71
CA ASP A 82 12.53 -2.68 -3.76
C ASP A 82 11.26 -2.19 -4.44
N VAL A 83 10.57 -1.23 -3.84
CA VAL A 83 9.36 -0.64 -4.40
C VAL A 83 9.51 0.87 -4.44
N THR A 84 9.38 1.42 -5.63
CA THR A 84 9.34 2.86 -5.88
C THR A 84 7.94 3.27 -6.26
N GLN A 85 7.41 4.32 -5.65
CA GLN A 85 6.09 4.86 -5.95
C GLN A 85 6.15 6.36 -6.15
N ILE A 86 5.48 6.85 -7.21
CA ILE A 86 5.21 8.27 -7.44
C ILE A 86 3.69 8.42 -7.51
N PHE A 87 3.13 9.43 -6.85
CA PHE A 87 1.69 9.66 -6.88
C PHE A 87 1.34 11.13 -6.90
N ALA A 88 0.15 11.42 -7.42
CA ALA A 88 -0.51 12.71 -7.32
C ALA A 88 -2.02 12.51 -7.19
N GLU A 89 -2.66 13.33 -6.36
CA GLU A 89 -4.10 13.32 -6.11
C GLU A 89 -4.61 14.74 -6.02
N ALA A 90 -5.73 15.02 -6.70
CA ALA A 90 -6.48 16.27 -6.57
C ALA A 90 -7.80 16.01 -5.85
N ALA A 91 -8.03 16.67 -4.71
CA ALA A 91 -9.26 16.60 -3.92
C ALA A 91 -9.99 17.96 -3.97
N PHE A 92 -11.28 17.94 -4.31
CA PHE A 92 -12.10 19.13 -4.51
C PHE A 92 -12.88 19.49 -3.24
N LYS A 93 -12.79 20.76 -2.81
CA LYS A 93 -13.31 21.27 -1.52
C LYS A 93 -14.71 21.90 -1.60
N GLY A 94 -15.31 21.96 -2.78
CA GLY A 94 -16.53 22.73 -3.06
C GLY A 94 -17.77 22.37 -2.24
N PHE A 95 -17.73 21.28 -1.47
CA PHE A 95 -18.86 20.82 -0.65
C PHE A 95 -18.57 20.85 0.85
N ASN A 96 -17.58 21.63 1.28
CA ASN A 96 -17.20 21.73 2.69
C ASN A 96 -18.02 22.80 3.40
N THR A 97 -18.52 22.46 4.58
CA THR A 97 -19.28 23.34 5.48
C THR A 97 -18.71 23.23 6.91
N ALA A 98 -19.23 24.00 7.83
CA ALA A 98 -18.88 23.86 9.25
C ALA A 98 -19.39 22.55 9.88
N ALA A 99 -20.40 21.91 9.29
CA ALA A 99 -21.04 20.71 9.82
C ALA A 99 -20.49 19.43 9.21
N TYR A 100 -19.97 19.48 8.00
CA TYR A 100 -19.38 18.32 7.28
C TYR A 100 -18.43 18.77 6.18
N SER A 101 -17.55 17.89 5.77
CA SER A 101 -16.76 17.98 4.54
C SER A 101 -17.11 16.82 3.60
N VAL A 102 -17.18 17.11 2.31
CA VAL A 102 -17.31 16.10 1.25
C VAL A 102 -16.36 16.50 0.13
N GLU A 103 -15.38 15.65 -0.14
CA GLU A 103 -14.28 15.93 -1.06
C GLU A 103 -14.15 14.81 -2.11
N PRO A 104 -14.78 14.99 -3.29
CA PRO A 104 -14.45 14.15 -4.43
C PRO A 104 -12.98 14.29 -4.78
N TYR A 105 -12.33 13.19 -5.16
CA TYR A 105 -10.93 13.21 -5.55
C TYR A 105 -10.64 12.31 -6.75
N PHE A 106 -9.57 12.64 -7.44
CA PHE A 106 -8.97 11.83 -8.48
C PHE A 106 -7.48 11.71 -8.21
N GLY A 107 -6.96 10.49 -8.27
CA GLY A 107 -5.56 10.17 -8.03
C GLY A 107 -4.95 9.36 -9.16
N LEU A 108 -3.64 9.51 -9.32
CA LEU A 108 -2.79 8.69 -10.17
C LEU A 108 -1.57 8.26 -9.37
N ALA A 109 -1.16 7.01 -9.53
CA ALA A 109 0.09 6.50 -9.00
C ALA A 109 0.79 5.63 -10.04
N TRP A 110 2.12 5.67 -10.03
CA TRP A 110 2.99 4.73 -10.71
C TRP A 110 3.82 4.01 -9.65
N ILE A 111 3.90 2.70 -9.77
CA ILE A 111 4.57 1.81 -8.83
C ILE A 111 5.50 0.93 -9.64
N HIS A 112 6.78 0.92 -9.29
CA HIS A 112 7.79 0.03 -9.83
C HIS A 112 8.26 -0.88 -8.70
N ALA A 113 8.25 -2.20 -8.94
CA ALA A 113 8.65 -3.20 -7.96
C ALA A 113 9.65 -4.18 -8.58
N GLU A 114 10.76 -4.39 -7.88
CA GLU A 114 11.80 -5.36 -8.20
C GLU A 114 11.95 -6.32 -7.02
N SER A 115 12.29 -7.59 -7.30
CA SER A 115 12.57 -8.56 -6.23
C SER A 115 13.60 -9.60 -6.64
N ASP A 116 14.37 -10.07 -5.67
CA ASP A 116 15.38 -11.09 -5.86
C ASP A 116 14.79 -12.43 -6.28
N GLY A 117 15.54 -13.17 -7.10
CA GLY A 117 15.28 -14.56 -7.41
C GLY A 117 15.64 -15.48 -6.24
N TYR A 118 15.04 -16.66 -6.23
CA TYR A 118 15.29 -17.68 -5.21
C TYR A 118 15.37 -19.10 -5.78
N SER A 119 15.90 -20.03 -4.99
CA SER A 119 16.01 -21.44 -5.37
C SER A 119 15.40 -22.36 -4.32
N GLU A 120 14.71 -23.40 -4.78
CA GLU A 120 14.09 -24.44 -3.97
C GLU A 120 14.51 -25.82 -4.46
N SER A 121 14.49 -26.82 -3.56
CA SER A 121 14.80 -28.20 -3.91
C SER A 121 13.78 -29.18 -3.35
N VAL A 122 13.43 -30.18 -4.16
CA VAL A 122 12.59 -31.30 -3.76
C VAL A 122 13.07 -32.58 -4.48
N GLY A 123 13.31 -33.63 -3.73
CA GLY A 123 13.75 -34.93 -4.29
C GLY A 123 15.05 -34.86 -5.12
N GLY A 124 15.97 -33.94 -4.79
CA GLY A 124 17.21 -33.70 -5.52
C GLY A 124 17.07 -32.86 -6.80
N MET A 125 15.87 -32.40 -7.13
CA MET A 125 15.63 -31.44 -8.21
C MET A 125 15.68 -30.03 -7.65
N THR A 126 16.38 -29.12 -8.33
CA THR A 126 16.46 -27.69 -7.96
C THR A 126 15.68 -26.85 -8.95
N PHE A 127 14.82 -25.98 -8.42
CA PHE A 127 14.06 -24.99 -9.15
C PHE A 127 14.60 -23.61 -8.79
N THR A 128 14.93 -22.79 -9.77
CA THR A 128 15.30 -21.39 -9.58
C THR A 128 14.19 -20.53 -10.15
N THR A 129 13.63 -19.66 -9.34
CA THR A 129 12.57 -18.73 -9.70
C THR A 129 13.13 -17.31 -9.71
N ASN A 130 12.96 -16.61 -10.82
CA ASN A 130 13.34 -15.22 -11.00
C ASN A 130 12.06 -14.44 -11.29
N PRO A 131 11.57 -13.62 -10.33
CA PRO A 131 10.48 -12.69 -10.57
C PRO A 131 10.86 -11.72 -11.69
N GLU A 132 9.87 -11.25 -12.43
CA GLU A 132 10.03 -10.14 -13.37
C GLU A 132 9.70 -8.84 -12.65
N ASP A 133 10.38 -7.76 -13.03
CA ASP A 133 10.07 -6.43 -12.54
C ASP A 133 8.65 -6.04 -12.96
N GLN A 134 7.97 -5.27 -12.14
CA GLN A 134 6.58 -4.85 -12.39
C GLN A 134 6.47 -3.33 -12.45
N ASP A 135 5.86 -2.84 -13.52
CA ASP A 135 5.46 -1.44 -13.70
C ASP A 135 3.94 -1.31 -13.67
N LEU A 136 3.42 -0.94 -12.52
CA LEU A 136 1.98 -0.83 -12.29
C LEU A 136 1.57 0.64 -12.24
N GLN A 137 0.48 1.00 -12.92
CA GLN A 137 -0.16 2.29 -12.79
C GLN A 137 -1.55 2.12 -12.17
N VAL A 138 -1.94 3.09 -11.36
CA VAL A 138 -3.24 3.09 -10.67
C VAL A 138 -3.91 4.44 -10.88
N SER A 139 -5.14 4.42 -11.37
CA SER A 139 -6.03 5.59 -11.31
C SER A 139 -7.10 5.35 -10.25
N SER A 140 -7.34 6.35 -9.42
CA SER A 140 -8.34 6.31 -8.34
C SER A 140 -9.38 7.41 -8.54
N LEU A 141 -10.64 7.06 -8.44
CA LEU A 141 -11.74 8.01 -8.37
C LEU A 141 -12.50 7.75 -7.08
N GLY A 142 -12.59 8.76 -6.23
CA GLY A 142 -13.18 8.56 -4.91
C GLY A 142 -13.87 9.79 -4.34
N ILE A 143 -14.44 9.57 -3.17
CA ILE A 143 -15.09 10.61 -2.35
C ILE A 143 -14.73 10.40 -0.89
N ARG A 144 -14.25 11.45 -0.24
CA ARG A 144 -14.03 11.50 1.20
C ARG A 144 -15.10 12.32 1.87
N ALA A 145 -15.50 11.91 3.05
CA ALA A 145 -16.42 12.65 3.90
C ALA A 145 -15.87 12.75 5.32
N GLY A 146 -16.13 13.90 5.96
CA GLY A 146 -15.77 14.15 7.34
C GLY A 146 -16.91 14.82 8.09
N VAL A 147 -17.23 14.35 9.29
CA VAL A 147 -18.25 14.95 10.16
C VAL A 147 -17.61 15.27 11.51
N PRO A 148 -17.35 16.55 11.79
CA PRO A 148 -16.84 16.97 13.09
C PRO A 148 -17.96 16.99 14.13
N PHE A 149 -17.66 16.52 15.33
CA PHE A 149 -18.56 16.60 16.49
C PHE A 149 -17.75 16.74 17.79
N SER A 150 -18.44 17.07 18.87
CA SER A 150 -17.81 17.15 20.20
C SER A 150 -18.29 16.00 21.08
N PHE A 151 -17.34 15.31 21.70
CA PHE A 151 -17.63 14.28 22.71
C PHE A 151 -16.99 14.71 24.03
N GLY A 152 -17.79 15.28 24.93
CA GLY A 152 -17.30 15.97 26.12
C GLY A 152 -16.43 17.16 25.76
N ALA A 153 -15.18 17.17 26.20
CA ALA A 153 -14.19 18.21 25.88
C ALA A 153 -13.37 17.88 24.61
N ALA A 154 -13.49 16.69 24.06
CA ALA A 154 -12.72 16.26 22.90
C ALA A 154 -13.43 16.68 21.60
N LYS A 155 -12.65 17.21 20.65
CA LYS A 155 -13.09 17.38 19.25
C LYS A 155 -12.82 16.09 18.50
N VAL A 156 -13.86 15.53 17.90
CA VAL A 156 -13.79 14.26 17.18
C VAL A 156 -14.29 14.47 15.76
N THR A 157 -13.66 13.81 14.79
CA THR A 157 -14.11 13.77 13.39
C THR A 157 -14.32 12.33 12.98
N LEU A 158 -15.52 11.99 12.53
CA LEU A 158 -15.77 10.75 11.79
C LEU A 158 -15.34 10.96 10.36
N LYS A 159 -14.68 9.97 9.78
CA LYS A 159 -14.19 10.00 8.41
C LYS A 159 -14.72 8.79 7.64
N GLY A 160 -15.12 9.00 6.41
CA GLY A 160 -15.48 7.98 5.46
C GLY A 160 -14.74 8.19 4.14
N ASP A 161 -14.42 7.12 3.46
CA ASP A 161 -13.79 7.12 2.14
C ASP A 161 -14.40 6.01 1.30
N LEU A 162 -14.66 6.30 0.04
CA LEU A 162 -15.08 5.32 -0.95
C LEU A 162 -14.36 5.63 -2.25
N ALA A 163 -13.67 4.63 -2.82
CA ALA A 163 -13.00 4.80 -4.10
C ALA A 163 -13.13 3.57 -4.99
N TRP A 164 -13.04 3.81 -6.27
CA TRP A 164 -12.79 2.85 -7.31
C TRP A 164 -11.38 3.07 -7.83
N ASN A 165 -10.60 1.98 -7.90
CA ASN A 165 -9.23 1.96 -8.38
C ASN A 165 -9.17 1.08 -9.62
N HIS A 166 -8.61 1.61 -10.69
CA HIS A 166 -8.35 0.92 -11.93
C HIS A 166 -6.85 0.74 -12.10
N PHE A 167 -6.42 -0.50 -12.32
CA PHE A 167 -5.02 -0.88 -12.47
C PHE A 167 -4.70 -1.12 -13.95
N PHE A 168 -3.53 -0.69 -14.39
CA PHE A 168 -3.03 -0.89 -15.74
C PHE A 168 -1.49 -1.00 -15.75
N GLY A 169 -0.92 -1.49 -16.85
CA GLY A 169 0.48 -1.90 -16.92
C GLY A 169 0.65 -3.37 -16.57
N ASP A 170 1.64 -3.71 -15.76
CA ASP A 170 1.94 -5.09 -15.37
C ASP A 170 1.03 -5.52 -14.22
N THR A 171 -0.25 -5.73 -14.53
CA THR A 171 -1.29 -6.10 -13.54
C THR A 171 -1.20 -7.56 -13.07
N GLU A 172 -0.48 -8.42 -13.80
CA GLU A 172 -0.24 -9.82 -13.45
C GLU A 172 1.22 -10.02 -13.05
N ALA A 173 1.47 -10.54 -11.85
CA ALA A 173 2.82 -10.88 -11.43
C ALA A 173 3.35 -12.06 -12.24
N GLU A 174 4.53 -11.94 -12.83
CA GLU A 174 5.18 -12.99 -13.62
C GLU A 174 6.52 -13.38 -13.00
N ALA A 175 6.87 -14.67 -13.11
CA ALA A 175 8.17 -15.18 -12.71
C ALA A 175 8.64 -16.29 -13.64
N ARG A 176 9.95 -16.34 -13.93
CA ARG A 176 10.58 -17.42 -14.71
C ARG A 176 11.13 -18.48 -13.77
N MET A 177 10.57 -19.66 -13.84
CA MET A 177 11.06 -20.82 -13.09
C MET A 177 11.88 -21.73 -14.00
N ASN A 178 13.12 -21.99 -13.61
CA ASN A 178 14.03 -22.91 -14.28
C ASN A 178 14.14 -24.20 -13.46
N LEU A 179 13.91 -25.34 -14.09
CA LEU A 179 14.26 -26.65 -13.55
C LEU A 179 15.59 -27.06 -14.13
N ALA A 180 16.60 -27.31 -13.28
CA ALA A 180 17.94 -27.68 -13.70
C ALA A 180 17.93 -28.86 -14.68
N GLY A 181 18.37 -28.63 -15.94
CA GLY A 181 18.44 -29.60 -16.99
C GLY A 181 17.15 -29.93 -17.76
N SER A 182 16.01 -29.25 -17.47
CA SER A 182 14.72 -29.63 -18.08
C SER A 182 13.95 -28.45 -18.74
N GLY A 183 14.48 -27.24 -18.68
CA GLY A 183 13.87 -26.07 -19.34
C GLY A 183 13.30 -25.00 -18.38
N THR A 184 12.64 -24.01 -18.96
CA THR A 184 12.08 -22.85 -18.27
C THR A 184 10.57 -22.83 -18.43
N ALA A 185 9.85 -22.51 -17.36
CA ALA A 185 8.40 -22.25 -17.36
C ALA A 185 8.13 -20.82 -16.88
N LEU A 186 7.16 -20.15 -17.50
CA LEU A 186 6.61 -18.91 -17.00
C LEU A 186 5.54 -19.25 -15.95
N ILE A 187 5.66 -18.68 -14.77
CA ILE A 187 4.67 -18.77 -13.71
C ILE A 187 3.97 -17.42 -13.65
N LYS A 188 2.65 -17.45 -13.62
CA LYS A 188 1.80 -16.27 -13.49
C LYS A 188 1.11 -16.27 -12.13
N GLY A 189 1.09 -15.11 -11.51
CA GLY A 189 0.40 -14.85 -10.25
C GLY A 189 -1.07 -14.48 -10.45
N GLY A 190 -1.66 -13.91 -9.42
CA GLY A 190 -2.99 -13.29 -9.53
C GLY A 190 -2.92 -12.00 -10.34
N GLU A 191 -3.92 -11.76 -11.17
CA GLU A 191 -4.08 -10.50 -11.90
C GLU A 191 -4.81 -9.50 -11.01
N LEU A 192 -4.32 -8.25 -10.96
CA LEU A 192 -5.02 -7.14 -10.32
C LEU A 192 -6.11 -6.62 -11.25
N SER A 193 -7.34 -6.66 -10.78
CA SER A 193 -8.51 -6.12 -11.48
C SER A 193 -8.99 -4.83 -10.82
N ASP A 194 -10.06 -4.24 -11.36
CA ASP A 194 -10.72 -3.08 -10.77
C ASP A 194 -11.11 -3.36 -9.30
N MET A 195 -10.71 -2.46 -8.41
CA MET A 195 -10.87 -2.65 -6.96
C MET A 195 -11.68 -1.52 -6.34
N ALA A 196 -12.74 -1.87 -5.62
CA ALA A 196 -13.44 -0.93 -4.76
C ALA A 196 -12.77 -0.87 -3.38
N THR A 197 -12.53 0.34 -2.86
CA THR A 197 -12.03 0.54 -1.50
C THR A 197 -13.03 1.30 -0.65
N VAL A 198 -13.15 0.89 0.62
CA VAL A 198 -13.97 1.54 1.64
C VAL A 198 -13.10 1.84 2.85
N GLY A 199 -13.10 3.09 3.28
CA GLY A 199 -12.44 3.56 4.48
C GLY A 199 -13.43 4.07 5.51
N LEU A 200 -13.25 3.73 6.77
CA LEU A 200 -13.98 4.31 7.91
C LEU A 200 -12.97 4.67 8.99
N GLY A 201 -13.12 5.86 9.58
CA GLY A 201 -12.17 6.32 10.58
C GLY A 201 -12.79 7.24 11.62
N VAL A 202 -12.08 7.35 12.74
CA VAL A 202 -12.34 8.34 13.77
C VAL A 202 -11.01 9.00 14.14
N GLU A 203 -11.04 10.32 14.21
CA GLU A 203 -9.90 11.13 14.64
C GLU A 203 -10.33 11.98 15.84
N ALA A 204 -9.59 11.92 16.94
CA ALA A 204 -9.88 12.63 18.17
C ALA A 204 -8.71 13.54 18.55
N GLN A 205 -8.97 14.83 18.73
CA GLN A 205 -8.00 15.77 19.26
C GLN A 205 -7.92 15.62 20.78
N LEU A 206 -6.81 15.00 21.25
CA LEU A 206 -6.58 14.72 22.68
C LEU A 206 -6.07 15.96 23.43
N SER A 207 -5.31 16.82 22.72
CA SER A 207 -4.79 18.09 23.25
C SER A 207 -4.57 19.08 22.11
N LYS A 208 -4.03 20.27 22.41
CA LYS A 208 -3.66 21.24 21.35
C LYS A 208 -2.60 20.72 20.38
N THR A 209 -1.79 19.77 20.82
CA THR A 209 -0.65 19.25 20.06
C THR A 209 -0.74 17.75 19.77
N ALA A 210 -1.73 17.03 20.32
CA ALA A 210 -1.86 15.59 20.16
C ALA A 210 -3.20 15.20 19.54
N THR A 211 -3.16 14.37 18.50
CA THR A 211 -4.33 13.82 17.81
C THR A 211 -4.17 12.31 17.68
N PHE A 212 -5.20 11.57 18.07
CA PHE A 212 -5.29 10.11 17.90
C PHE A 212 -6.23 9.80 16.74
N GLY A 213 -5.86 8.82 15.91
CA GLY A 213 -6.69 8.31 14.84
C GLY A 213 -6.79 6.78 14.86
N LEU A 214 -7.98 6.28 14.57
CA LEU A 214 -8.26 4.87 14.32
C LEU A 214 -9.02 4.76 13.01
N SER A 215 -8.58 3.89 12.11
CA SER A 215 -9.25 3.68 10.82
C SER A 215 -9.27 2.22 10.42
N TYR A 216 -10.33 1.84 9.73
CA TYR A 216 -10.50 0.60 9.01
C TYR A 216 -10.48 0.88 7.51
N THR A 217 -9.88 -0.01 6.73
CA THR A 217 -9.91 -0.01 5.27
C THR A 217 -10.27 -1.41 4.78
N GLY A 218 -11.24 -1.50 3.88
CA GLY A 218 -11.56 -2.70 3.12
C GLY A 218 -11.28 -2.46 1.64
N ALA A 219 -10.79 -3.47 0.93
CA ALA A 219 -10.61 -3.43 -0.52
C ALA A 219 -11.12 -4.73 -1.16
N TYR A 220 -11.81 -4.62 -2.28
CA TYR A 220 -12.59 -5.70 -2.90
C TYR A 220 -12.47 -5.61 -4.43
N ASP A 221 -12.06 -6.70 -5.08
CA ASP A 221 -11.99 -6.81 -6.55
C ASP A 221 -12.81 -7.96 -7.13
N GLY A 222 -13.63 -8.61 -6.31
CA GLY A 222 -14.43 -9.78 -6.68
C GLY A 222 -13.81 -11.10 -6.22
N ASP A 223 -12.54 -11.30 -6.43
CA ASP A 223 -11.81 -12.53 -6.05
C ASP A 223 -10.96 -12.31 -4.78
N VAL A 224 -10.45 -11.09 -4.58
CA VAL A 224 -9.62 -10.71 -3.44
C VAL A 224 -10.38 -9.80 -2.50
N THR A 225 -10.27 -10.06 -1.22
CA THR A 225 -10.79 -9.21 -0.16
C THR A 225 -9.66 -8.91 0.83
N MET A 226 -9.37 -7.62 1.03
CA MET A 226 -8.37 -7.17 1.97
C MET A 226 -9.00 -6.34 3.08
N HIS A 227 -8.50 -6.49 4.30
CA HIS A 227 -8.94 -5.72 5.48
C HIS A 227 -7.73 -5.17 6.22
N GLY A 228 -7.81 -3.91 6.60
CA GLY A 228 -6.77 -3.25 7.37
C GLY A 228 -7.35 -2.46 8.54
N LEU A 229 -6.66 -2.50 9.67
CA LEU A 229 -6.92 -1.64 10.82
C LEU A 229 -5.64 -0.86 11.13
N ARG A 230 -5.78 0.47 11.27
CA ARG A 230 -4.66 1.35 11.59
C ARG A 230 -5.01 2.20 12.80
N ALA A 231 -4.06 2.29 13.74
CA ALA A 231 -4.08 3.30 14.79
C ALA A 231 -2.87 4.23 14.62
N ASN A 232 -3.05 5.52 14.84
CA ASN A 232 -1.99 6.51 14.78
C ASN A 232 -2.08 7.52 15.92
N LEU A 233 -0.95 8.08 16.29
CA LEU A 233 -0.84 9.18 17.22
C LEU A 233 0.07 10.23 16.60
N ARG A 234 -0.44 11.45 16.45
CA ARG A 234 0.28 12.59 15.86
C ARG A 234 0.57 13.62 16.93
N PHE A 235 1.80 14.12 16.95
CA PHE A 235 2.20 15.25 17.76
C PHE A 235 2.63 16.42 16.87
N ALA A 236 2.14 17.62 17.17
CA ALA A 236 2.60 18.88 16.57
C ALA A 236 3.43 19.63 17.62
N PHE A 237 4.56 20.19 17.21
CA PHE A 237 5.49 20.95 18.06
C PHE A 237 6.09 22.13 17.29
#